data_61f12a1ea009e0d1993cffe568e46522
#
_entry.id   61f12a1ea009e0d1993cffe568e46522
#
_cell.length_a   1.000
_cell.length_b   1.000
_cell.length_c   1.000
_cell.angle_alpha   90.00
_cell.angle_beta   90.00
_cell.angle_gamma   90.00
#
_symmetry.space_group_name_H-M   'P 1'
#
loop_
_entity.id
_entity.type
_entity.pdbx_description
1 polymer ?
#
loop_
_entity_poly.entity_id
_entity_poly.type
_entity_poly.pdbx_seq_one_letter_code
_entity_poly.pdbx_strand_id
1 'polypeptide(L)'
;MRGRYFFISFLMTLLFLPAFAHSQSKTESNQPIIIAEEETTKKSQTSKDTSKSENSSRQFIWREHTAGQDGIDVLKLAGAGFLNQFTNRDTLLLLGATGGMTYMLSLDEMHQQEAIQRANVIGRSGQKIGDIAGLMLNIPIFQIGGYFWGRASNNEKLVQFTMDVLATHVVSLLEVGAISQIPFHQRPNVVKGLEDEGSGGVNDLFRGASSFPSGHMVGASVLMFKSWEYYGWRAGIPATIATALMGWARIESGDHYLTDILGAVALSGIASLSTTRKFDIVTKGIPTSHGGRLIVTPVIGASNWAVSVTRIF
;
A
#
# COMPACT_ATOMS: atom_id res chain seq x y z
N MET A 1 22.48 17.27 14.78
CA MET A 1 22.78 15.84 14.52
C MET A 1 21.56 14.93 14.69
N ARG A 2 20.66 15.16 15.66
CA ARG A 2 19.49 14.28 15.91
C ARG A 2 18.55 14.09 14.72
N GLY A 3 18.27 15.12 13.92
CA GLY A 3 17.36 15.02 12.77
C GLY A 3 17.82 14.07 11.64
N ARG A 4 19.14 13.94 11.42
CA ARG A 4 19.68 13.03 10.39
C ARG A 4 19.50 11.56 10.78
N TYR A 5 19.65 11.23 12.06
CA TYR A 5 19.39 9.86 12.55
C TYR A 5 17.90 9.51 12.45
N PHE A 6 17.03 10.48 12.68
CA PHE A 6 15.59 10.31 12.57
C PHE A 6 15.17 10.02 11.11
N PHE A 7 15.76 10.75 10.14
CA PHE A 7 15.53 10.50 8.72
C PHE A 7 15.96 9.09 8.30
N ILE A 8 17.15 8.67 8.72
CA ILE A 8 17.66 7.32 8.42
C ILE A 8 16.74 6.25 9.04
N SER A 9 16.32 6.44 10.29
CA SER A 9 15.39 5.54 10.97
C SER A 9 14.03 5.47 10.25
N PHE A 10 13.48 6.61 9.86
CA PHE A 10 12.24 6.70 9.08
C PHE A 10 12.36 5.98 7.72
N LEU A 11 13.43 6.25 6.99
CA LEU A 11 13.71 5.60 5.71
C LEU A 11 13.85 4.09 5.87
N MET A 12 14.58 3.63 6.89
CA MET A 12 14.73 2.21 7.20
C MET A 12 13.39 1.56 7.54
N THR A 13 12.55 2.20 8.36
CA THR A 13 11.21 1.69 8.68
C THR A 13 10.37 1.49 7.42
N LEU A 14 10.37 2.48 6.51
CA LEU A 14 9.64 2.37 5.24
C LEU A 14 10.22 1.32 4.28
N LEU A 15 11.54 1.09 4.28
CA LEU A 15 12.18 0.06 3.47
C LEU A 15 11.82 -1.35 3.93
N PHE A 16 11.69 -1.57 5.23
CA PHE A 16 11.38 -2.90 5.78
C PHE A 16 9.90 -3.26 5.68
N LEU A 17 8.98 -2.31 5.74
CA LEU A 17 7.54 -2.56 5.63
C LEU A 17 7.14 -3.34 4.36
N PRO A 18 7.48 -2.87 3.14
CA PRO A 18 7.09 -3.58 1.92
C PRO A 18 7.96 -4.80 1.62
N ALA A 19 9.24 -4.83 2.05
CA ALA A 19 10.09 -6.01 1.91
C ALA A 19 9.52 -7.19 2.70
N PHE A 20 8.95 -6.92 3.87
CA PHE A 20 8.29 -7.94 4.68
C PHE A 20 7.02 -8.48 3.99
N ALA A 21 6.20 -7.62 3.38
CA ALA A 21 5.03 -8.02 2.62
C ALA A 21 5.39 -8.87 1.38
N HIS A 22 6.49 -8.55 0.69
CA HIS A 22 6.94 -9.26 -0.50
C HIS A 22 7.56 -10.64 -0.19
N SER A 23 8.32 -10.75 0.90
CA SER A 23 8.89 -12.04 1.37
C SER A 23 7.81 -13.08 1.60
N GLN A 24 6.63 -12.65 2.02
CA GLN A 24 5.50 -13.52 2.32
C GLN A 24 4.82 -14.09 1.06
N SER A 25 4.87 -13.38 -0.07
CA SER A 25 4.21 -13.83 -1.31
C SER A 25 5.02 -14.87 -2.11
N LYS A 26 6.34 -14.95 -1.90
CA LYS A 26 7.23 -15.84 -2.65
C LYS A 26 7.37 -17.24 -2.07
N THR A 27 7.04 -17.46 -0.81
CA THR A 27 7.25 -18.75 -0.14
C THR A 27 6.26 -19.83 -0.58
N GLU A 28 5.18 -19.47 -1.27
CA GLU A 28 4.14 -20.41 -1.72
C GLU A 28 4.37 -21.07 -3.09
N SER A 29 5.40 -20.63 -3.86
CA SER A 29 5.50 -21.01 -5.28
C SER A 29 6.39 -22.24 -5.56
N ASN A 30 7.16 -22.79 -4.60
CA ASN A 30 8.18 -23.79 -4.91
C ASN A 30 8.32 -24.91 -3.86
N GLN A 31 7.24 -25.62 -3.55
CA GLN A 31 7.38 -26.96 -2.98
C GLN A 31 6.65 -27.97 -3.87
N PRO A 32 7.34 -28.89 -4.55
CA PRO A 32 6.69 -30.05 -5.14
C PRO A 32 6.19 -30.95 -4.00
N ILE A 33 4.90 -31.20 -3.99
CA ILE A 33 4.30 -32.23 -3.13
C ILE A 33 4.82 -33.56 -3.65
N ILE A 34 5.79 -34.14 -2.95
CA ILE A 34 6.21 -35.53 -3.15
C ILE A 34 5.15 -36.38 -2.44
N ILE A 35 4.16 -36.83 -3.19
CA ILE A 35 3.30 -37.91 -2.75
C ILE A 35 4.09 -39.20 -3.03
N ALA A 36 4.48 -39.89 -1.96
CA ALA A 36 5.03 -41.26 -2.06
C ALA A 36 3.89 -42.16 -2.55
N GLU A 37 3.96 -42.57 -3.82
CA GLU A 37 3.13 -43.65 -4.34
C GLU A 37 3.73 -44.97 -4.02
N GLU A 38 2.99 -45.75 -3.27
CA GLU A 38 3.18 -47.18 -3.07
C GLU A 38 2.79 -47.92 -4.36
N GLU A 39 3.73 -48.74 -4.87
CA GLU A 39 3.58 -49.56 -6.08
C GLU A 39 2.39 -50.51 -5.99
N THR A 40 1.50 -50.45 -6.95
CA THR A 40 0.80 -51.66 -7.41
C THR A 40 0.62 -51.62 -8.92
N THR A 41 1.34 -52.51 -9.56
CA THR A 41 1.34 -52.89 -10.96
C THR A 41 -0.06 -53.27 -11.45
N LYS A 42 -0.58 -52.64 -12.52
CA LYS A 42 -1.30 -53.34 -13.59
C LYS A 42 -1.51 -52.46 -14.85
N LYS A 43 -1.11 -53.10 -15.97
CA LYS A 43 -1.28 -52.71 -17.38
C LYS A 43 -2.61 -52.02 -17.68
N SER A 44 -2.63 -50.93 -18.44
CA SER A 44 -3.35 -50.87 -19.71
C SER A 44 -2.95 -49.61 -20.50
N GLN A 45 -2.67 -49.80 -21.75
CA GLN A 45 -2.43 -48.80 -22.79
C GLN A 45 -3.64 -47.91 -23.04
N THR A 46 -3.36 -46.75 -23.64
CA THR A 46 -4.27 -45.84 -24.32
C THR A 46 -4.86 -44.71 -23.47
N SER A 47 -4.16 -43.59 -23.45
CA SER A 47 -4.73 -42.26 -23.75
C SER A 47 -3.62 -41.18 -23.63
N LYS A 48 -2.82 -41.08 -24.67
CA LYS A 48 -2.04 -39.85 -24.94
C LYS A 48 -3.03 -38.95 -25.66
N ASP A 49 -3.63 -37.99 -24.98
CA ASP A 49 -4.11 -36.73 -25.57
C ASP A 49 -4.97 -35.84 -24.66
N THR A 50 -4.98 -36.09 -23.32
CA THR A 50 -5.84 -35.25 -22.45
C THR A 50 -5.05 -34.31 -21.50
N SER A 51 -3.71 -34.32 -21.50
CA SER A 51 -2.91 -33.47 -20.57
C SER A 51 -2.59 -32.06 -21.12
N LYS A 52 -2.98 -31.73 -22.35
CA LYS A 52 -2.73 -30.41 -22.97
C LYS A 52 -3.88 -29.43 -22.82
N SER A 53 -5.06 -29.84 -22.33
CA SER A 53 -6.27 -29.02 -22.30
C SER A 53 -6.51 -28.29 -20.96
N GLU A 54 -5.95 -28.79 -19.84
CA GLU A 54 -6.27 -28.22 -18.53
C GLU A 54 -5.43 -27.00 -18.12
N ASN A 55 -4.30 -26.76 -18.77
CA ASN A 55 -3.43 -25.63 -18.43
C ASN A 55 -3.73 -24.35 -19.23
N SER A 56 -4.62 -24.40 -20.21
CA SER A 56 -4.98 -23.23 -21.04
C SER A 56 -6.13 -22.40 -20.47
N SER A 57 -6.89 -22.93 -19.51
CA SER A 57 -8.10 -22.27 -18.98
C SER A 57 -7.84 -21.25 -17.85
N ARG A 58 -6.58 -21.01 -17.49
CA ARG A 58 -6.23 -20.12 -16.36
C ARG A 58 -5.54 -18.82 -16.75
N GLN A 59 -5.34 -18.55 -18.02
CA GLN A 59 -4.84 -17.25 -18.46
C GLN A 59 -5.96 -16.21 -18.41
N PHE A 60 -5.77 -15.14 -17.67
CA PHE A 60 -6.60 -13.96 -17.74
C PHE A 60 -6.51 -13.40 -19.17
N ILE A 61 -7.60 -13.53 -19.94
CA ILE A 61 -7.62 -13.10 -21.34
C ILE A 61 -8.08 -11.64 -21.39
N TRP A 62 -7.26 -10.74 -20.78
CA TRP A 62 -7.50 -9.30 -20.82
C TRP A 62 -7.68 -8.74 -22.24
N ARG A 63 -7.17 -9.44 -23.26
CA ARG A 63 -7.32 -9.05 -24.67
C ARG A 63 -8.76 -9.09 -25.15
N GLU A 64 -9.59 -9.92 -24.56
CA GLU A 64 -11.02 -10.04 -24.89
C GLU A 64 -11.86 -9.01 -24.13
N HIS A 65 -11.32 -8.41 -23.05
CA HIS A 65 -12.02 -7.40 -22.29
C HIS A 65 -11.94 -6.04 -22.98
N THR A 66 -13.05 -5.32 -22.96
CA THR A 66 -13.07 -3.89 -23.32
C THR A 66 -12.54 -3.05 -22.17
N ALA A 67 -12.03 -1.85 -22.46
CA ALA A 67 -11.62 -0.91 -21.43
C ALA A 67 -12.76 -0.57 -20.44
N GLY A 68 -14.01 -0.62 -20.90
CA GLY A 68 -15.18 -0.42 -20.02
C GLY A 68 -15.38 -1.59 -19.04
N GLN A 69 -15.18 -2.82 -19.47
CA GLN A 69 -15.21 -4.00 -18.58
C GLN A 69 -14.10 -3.94 -17.55
N ASP A 70 -12.88 -3.62 -17.96
CA ASP A 70 -11.74 -3.46 -17.06
C ASP A 70 -12.00 -2.35 -16.01
N GLY A 71 -12.62 -1.23 -16.42
CA GLY A 71 -13.05 -0.17 -15.51
C GLY A 71 -14.07 -0.64 -14.48
N ILE A 72 -15.05 -1.45 -14.91
CA ILE A 72 -16.02 -2.06 -13.98
C ILE A 72 -15.32 -3.03 -13.02
N ASP A 73 -14.36 -3.81 -13.50
CA ASP A 73 -13.60 -4.75 -12.67
C ASP A 73 -12.71 -4.01 -11.65
N VAL A 74 -12.14 -2.87 -12.01
CA VAL A 74 -11.45 -1.97 -11.05
C VAL A 74 -12.40 -1.53 -9.93
N LEU A 75 -13.64 -1.11 -10.26
CA LEU A 75 -14.61 -0.70 -9.24
C LEU A 75 -15.06 -1.87 -8.36
N LYS A 76 -15.30 -3.05 -8.96
CA LYS A 76 -15.61 -4.28 -8.19
C LYS A 76 -14.46 -4.65 -7.27
N LEU A 77 -13.21 -4.55 -7.77
CA LEU A 77 -12.01 -4.84 -7.00
C LEU A 77 -11.85 -3.86 -5.84
N ALA A 78 -12.06 -2.57 -6.08
CA ALA A 78 -12.06 -1.56 -5.02
C ALA A 78 -13.12 -1.88 -3.95
N GLY A 79 -14.36 -2.14 -4.35
CA GLY A 79 -15.45 -2.51 -3.43
C GLY A 79 -15.14 -3.79 -2.64
N ALA A 80 -14.68 -4.84 -3.31
CA ALA A 80 -14.31 -6.11 -2.66
C ALA A 80 -13.10 -5.93 -1.73
N GLY A 81 -12.10 -5.15 -2.11
CA GLY A 81 -10.93 -4.81 -1.30
C GLY A 81 -11.33 -4.03 -0.06
N PHE A 82 -12.16 -2.99 -0.22
CA PHE A 82 -12.68 -2.20 0.91
C PHE A 82 -13.42 -3.09 1.93
N LEU A 83 -14.38 -3.89 1.48
CA LEU A 83 -15.11 -4.79 2.37
C LEU A 83 -14.20 -5.83 3.04
N ASN A 84 -13.19 -6.33 2.31
CA ASN A 84 -12.26 -7.33 2.84
C ASN A 84 -11.46 -6.80 4.05
N GLN A 85 -11.21 -5.52 4.15
CA GLN A 85 -10.50 -4.93 5.30
C GLN A 85 -11.27 -5.10 6.60
N PHE A 86 -12.60 -5.03 6.54
CA PHE A 86 -13.48 -5.12 7.71
C PHE A 86 -14.02 -6.53 7.97
N THR A 87 -13.86 -7.44 7.02
CA THR A 87 -14.32 -8.83 7.16
C THR A 87 -13.18 -9.83 7.40
N ASN A 88 -11.95 -9.46 7.05
CA ASN A 88 -10.78 -10.31 7.25
C ASN A 88 -10.13 -10.00 8.60
N ARG A 89 -9.95 -11.03 9.44
CA ARG A 89 -9.35 -10.90 10.77
C ARG A 89 -7.96 -10.29 10.74
N ASP A 90 -7.13 -10.67 9.77
CA ASP A 90 -5.74 -10.20 9.69
C ASP A 90 -5.67 -8.70 9.38
N THR A 91 -6.54 -8.21 8.49
CA THR A 91 -6.62 -6.79 8.18
C THR A 91 -7.19 -5.98 9.34
N LEU A 92 -8.16 -6.53 10.08
CA LEU A 92 -8.66 -5.90 11.32
C LEU A 92 -7.56 -5.79 12.38
N LEU A 93 -6.74 -6.82 12.54
CA LEU A 93 -5.58 -6.76 13.45
C LEU A 93 -4.56 -5.71 13.02
N LEU A 94 -4.29 -5.60 11.70
CA LEU A 94 -3.40 -4.57 11.17
C LEU A 94 -3.98 -3.17 11.37
N LEU A 95 -5.28 -2.97 11.16
CA LEU A 95 -5.94 -1.69 11.45
C LEU A 95 -5.84 -1.32 12.93
N GLY A 96 -6.10 -2.28 13.82
CA GLY A 96 -5.95 -2.07 15.27
C GLY A 96 -4.51 -1.76 15.68
N ALA A 97 -3.53 -2.49 15.12
CA ALA A 97 -2.10 -2.24 15.35
C ALA A 97 -1.66 -0.87 14.83
N THR A 98 -2.16 -0.48 13.64
CA THR A 98 -1.91 0.85 13.07
C THR A 98 -2.45 1.95 13.98
N GLY A 99 -3.70 1.83 14.45
CA GLY A 99 -4.29 2.79 15.37
C GLY A 99 -3.52 2.91 16.67
N GLY A 100 -3.13 1.79 17.27
CA GLY A 100 -2.31 1.75 18.49
C GLY A 100 -0.93 2.39 18.30
N MET A 101 -0.25 2.08 17.19
CA MET A 101 1.05 2.68 16.87
C MET A 101 0.93 4.20 16.64
N THR A 102 -0.08 4.64 15.89
CA THR A 102 -0.35 6.06 15.65
C THR A 102 -0.58 6.79 16.96
N TYR A 103 -1.41 6.22 17.87
CA TYR A 103 -1.64 6.79 19.18
C TYR A 103 -0.34 6.91 20.00
N MET A 104 0.49 5.88 20.04
CA MET A 104 1.79 5.93 20.76
C MET A 104 2.72 6.99 20.20
N LEU A 105 2.79 7.15 18.88
CA LEU A 105 3.63 8.17 18.25
C LEU A 105 3.10 9.58 18.47
N SER A 106 1.79 9.77 18.60
CA SER A 106 1.18 11.09 18.84
C SER A 106 1.52 11.69 20.21
N LEU A 107 1.96 10.87 21.17
CA LEU A 107 2.33 11.34 22.51
C LEU A 107 3.56 12.29 22.53
N ASP A 108 4.40 12.26 21.50
CA ASP A 108 5.61 13.10 21.39
C ASP A 108 5.75 13.80 20.03
N GLU A 109 4.66 13.93 19.29
CA GLU A 109 4.70 14.39 17.89
C GLU A 109 5.20 15.83 17.71
N MET A 110 4.93 16.72 18.66
CA MET A 110 5.39 18.12 18.61
C MET A 110 6.91 18.21 18.68
N HIS A 111 7.55 17.46 19.57
CA HIS A 111 9.01 17.44 19.68
C HIS A 111 9.65 16.81 18.42
N GLN A 112 9.05 15.77 17.88
CA GLN A 112 9.48 15.15 16.64
C GLN A 112 9.38 16.13 15.46
N GLN A 113 8.25 16.84 15.36
CA GLN A 113 7.99 17.85 14.34
C GLN A 113 9.03 18.97 14.39
N GLU A 114 9.29 19.53 15.57
CA GLU A 114 10.29 20.57 15.73
C GLU A 114 11.72 20.11 15.40
N ALA A 115 12.07 18.88 15.78
CA ALA A 115 13.38 18.30 15.47
C ALA A 115 13.58 18.15 13.96
N ILE A 116 12.55 17.74 13.23
CA ILE A 116 12.58 17.57 11.77
C ILE A 116 12.65 18.94 11.07
N GLN A 117 11.83 19.91 11.48
CA GLN A 117 11.86 21.26 10.92
C GLN A 117 13.22 21.94 11.14
N ARG A 118 13.81 21.80 12.34
CA ARG A 118 15.15 22.34 12.61
C ARG A 118 16.25 21.68 11.81
N ALA A 119 16.08 20.41 11.44
CA ALA A 119 17.06 19.69 10.62
C ALA A 119 17.15 20.22 9.20
N ASN A 120 16.02 20.69 8.64
CA ASN A 120 15.88 21.30 7.31
C ASN A 120 16.71 20.56 6.22
N VAL A 121 16.46 19.25 6.12
CA VAL A 121 17.26 18.32 5.27
C VAL A 121 16.99 18.53 3.80
N ILE A 122 15.72 18.71 3.44
CA ILE A 122 15.26 18.83 2.06
C ILE A 122 15.22 20.29 1.61
N GLY A 123 14.94 21.19 2.54
CA GLY A 123 14.83 22.62 2.29
C GLY A 123 13.62 23.02 1.44
N ARG A 124 13.40 24.33 1.24
CA ARG A 124 12.21 24.88 0.60
C ARG A 124 11.92 24.33 -0.80
N SER A 125 12.97 24.09 -1.59
CA SER A 125 12.78 23.55 -2.96
C SER A 125 12.28 22.11 -2.91
N GLY A 126 12.84 21.28 -2.04
CA GLY A 126 12.42 19.91 -1.87
C GLY A 126 11.00 19.81 -1.29
N GLN A 127 10.62 20.71 -0.38
CA GLN A 127 9.25 20.80 0.15
C GLN A 127 8.24 21.06 -0.98
N LYS A 128 8.51 22.05 -1.87
CA LYS A 128 7.65 22.34 -3.04
C LYS A 128 7.55 21.16 -4.00
N ILE A 129 8.68 20.48 -4.27
CA ILE A 129 8.69 19.29 -5.13
C ILE A 129 7.84 18.18 -4.50
N GLY A 130 7.98 17.95 -3.20
CA GLY A 130 7.18 16.96 -2.47
C GLY A 130 5.68 17.26 -2.50
N ASP A 131 5.30 18.53 -2.39
CA ASP A 131 3.92 18.99 -2.48
C ASP A 131 3.32 18.73 -3.87
N ILE A 132 4.00 19.19 -4.92
CA ILE A 132 3.57 18.96 -6.32
C ILE A 132 3.51 17.46 -6.63
N ALA A 133 4.52 16.70 -6.23
CA ALA A 133 4.56 15.26 -6.46
C ALA A 133 3.39 14.53 -5.75
N GLY A 134 3.09 14.90 -4.50
CA GLY A 134 1.96 14.34 -3.77
C GLY A 134 0.63 14.63 -4.45
N LEU A 135 0.41 15.85 -4.93
CA LEU A 135 -0.78 16.18 -5.70
C LEU A 135 -0.85 15.39 -7.01
N MET A 136 0.24 15.35 -7.78
CA MET A 136 0.29 14.69 -9.08
C MET A 136 0.07 13.18 -8.98
N LEU A 137 0.61 12.53 -7.95
CA LEU A 137 0.45 11.09 -7.76
C LEU A 137 -0.95 10.71 -7.29
N ASN A 138 -1.70 11.63 -6.72
CA ASN A 138 -3.11 11.42 -6.38
C ASN A 138 -4.05 11.56 -7.58
N ILE A 139 -3.62 12.20 -8.66
CA ILE A 139 -4.38 12.23 -9.91
C ILE A 139 -4.10 10.93 -10.68
N PRO A 140 -5.11 10.13 -11.06
CA PRO A 140 -4.90 8.80 -11.64
C PRO A 140 -4.42 8.83 -13.10
N ILE A 141 -3.83 9.95 -13.56
CA ILE A 141 -3.41 10.13 -14.96
C ILE A 141 -2.30 9.14 -15.35
N PHE A 142 -1.36 8.87 -14.44
CA PHE A 142 -0.26 7.93 -14.68
C PHE A 142 -0.75 6.49 -14.72
N GLN A 143 -1.72 6.14 -13.88
CA GLN A 143 -2.35 4.83 -13.84
C GLN A 143 -3.16 4.58 -15.12
N ILE A 144 -3.97 5.57 -15.52
CA ILE A 144 -4.76 5.50 -16.75
C ILE A 144 -3.85 5.44 -17.98
N GLY A 145 -2.82 6.31 -18.05
CA GLY A 145 -1.84 6.30 -19.14
C GLY A 145 -1.07 4.97 -19.21
N GLY A 146 -0.63 4.46 -18.07
CA GLY A 146 0.03 3.15 -17.97
C GLY A 146 -0.87 1.99 -18.40
N TYR A 147 -2.15 2.04 -18.07
CA TYR A 147 -3.13 1.07 -18.52
C TYR A 147 -3.25 1.03 -20.05
N PHE A 148 -3.47 2.17 -20.70
CA PHE A 148 -3.57 2.23 -22.17
C PHE A 148 -2.25 1.87 -22.85
N TRP A 149 -1.11 2.28 -22.28
CA TRP A 149 0.21 1.87 -22.77
C TRP A 149 0.40 0.35 -22.66
N GLY A 150 0.02 -0.24 -21.53
CA GLY A 150 0.06 -1.69 -21.32
C GLY A 150 -0.76 -2.44 -22.35
N ARG A 151 -1.97 -1.96 -22.66
CA ARG A 151 -2.81 -2.54 -23.69
C ARG A 151 -2.21 -2.40 -25.08
N ALA A 152 -1.72 -1.21 -25.44
CA ALA A 152 -1.13 -0.96 -26.76
C ALA A 152 0.16 -1.77 -26.98
N SER A 153 0.97 -1.97 -25.93
CA SER A 153 2.22 -2.75 -25.98
C SER A 153 2.03 -4.24 -25.73
N ASN A 154 0.81 -4.73 -25.54
CA ASN A 154 0.52 -6.11 -25.16
C ASN A 154 1.24 -6.56 -23.87
N ASN A 155 1.44 -5.65 -22.91
CA ASN A 155 2.09 -5.92 -21.63
C ASN A 155 1.02 -6.19 -20.57
N GLU A 156 0.63 -7.45 -20.42
CA GLU A 156 -0.37 -7.89 -19.46
C GLU A 156 -0.03 -7.50 -18.02
N LYS A 157 1.23 -7.66 -17.64
CA LYS A 157 1.69 -7.31 -16.29
C LYS A 157 1.49 -5.82 -15.97
N LEU A 158 1.72 -4.94 -16.95
CA LEU A 158 1.49 -3.51 -16.78
C LEU A 158 0.00 -3.19 -16.68
N VAL A 159 -0.85 -3.87 -17.46
CA VAL A 159 -2.31 -3.73 -17.37
C VAL A 159 -2.80 -4.14 -15.98
N GLN A 160 -2.41 -5.33 -15.50
CA GLN A 160 -2.78 -5.81 -14.17
C GLN A 160 -2.28 -4.88 -13.05
N PHE A 161 -1.02 -4.47 -13.13
CA PHE A 161 -0.44 -3.51 -12.19
C PHE A 161 -1.25 -2.22 -12.11
N THR A 162 -1.57 -1.61 -13.26
CA THR A 162 -2.29 -0.32 -13.28
C THR A 162 -3.73 -0.44 -12.82
N MET A 163 -4.43 -1.54 -13.12
CA MET A 163 -5.77 -1.83 -12.61
C MET A 163 -5.76 -1.99 -11.08
N ASP A 164 -4.80 -2.76 -10.55
CA ASP A 164 -4.70 -2.99 -9.11
C ASP A 164 -4.26 -1.73 -8.35
N VAL A 165 -3.31 -0.95 -8.92
CA VAL A 165 -2.95 0.37 -8.39
C VAL A 165 -4.19 1.28 -8.33
N LEU A 166 -4.97 1.34 -9.40
CA LEU A 166 -6.15 2.21 -9.47
C LEU A 166 -7.22 1.79 -8.45
N ALA A 167 -7.51 0.50 -8.33
CA ALA A 167 -8.46 -0.01 -7.36
C ALA A 167 -8.00 0.28 -5.91
N THR A 168 -6.73 0.01 -5.61
CA THR A 168 -6.14 0.29 -4.30
C THR A 168 -6.16 1.79 -3.98
N HIS A 169 -5.87 2.63 -4.97
CA HIS A 169 -5.89 4.08 -4.84
C HIS A 169 -7.28 4.59 -4.47
N VAL A 170 -8.33 4.09 -5.15
CA VAL A 170 -9.72 4.43 -4.82
C VAL A 170 -10.06 4.08 -3.38
N VAL A 171 -9.71 2.86 -2.94
CA VAL A 171 -9.94 2.41 -1.55
C VAL A 171 -9.23 3.34 -0.57
N SER A 172 -7.92 3.57 -0.77
CA SER A 172 -7.11 4.40 0.14
C SER A 172 -7.58 5.85 0.18
N LEU A 173 -7.99 6.45 -0.95
CA LEU A 173 -8.54 7.80 -0.99
C LEU A 173 -9.86 7.92 -0.24
N LEU A 174 -10.73 6.91 -0.36
CA LEU A 174 -12.00 6.89 0.37
C LEU A 174 -11.77 6.82 1.89
N GLU A 175 -10.84 5.97 2.34
CA GLU A 175 -10.52 5.81 3.75
C GLU A 175 -9.86 7.05 4.34
N VAL A 176 -8.79 7.52 3.71
CA VAL A 176 -8.07 8.70 4.14
C VAL A 176 -8.98 9.94 4.09
N GLY A 177 -9.76 10.07 3.01
CA GLY A 177 -10.74 11.14 2.87
C GLY A 177 -11.81 11.11 3.96
N ALA A 178 -12.37 9.95 4.28
CA ALA A 178 -13.38 9.80 5.33
C ALA A 178 -12.82 10.13 6.72
N ILE A 179 -11.64 9.58 7.07
CA ILE A 179 -11.01 9.81 8.37
C ILE A 179 -10.61 11.27 8.52
N SER A 180 -10.08 11.91 7.47
CA SER A 180 -9.63 13.30 7.53
C SER A 180 -10.76 14.32 7.74
N GLN A 181 -12.04 13.93 7.53
CA GLN A 181 -13.19 14.79 7.83
C GLN A 181 -13.50 14.86 9.35
N ILE A 182 -12.91 13.98 10.15
CA ILE A 182 -13.13 13.98 11.60
C ILE A 182 -12.14 14.99 12.23
N PRO A 183 -12.57 16.11 12.85
CA PRO A 183 -11.67 17.17 13.30
C PRO A 183 -11.04 16.84 14.66
N PHE A 184 -10.15 15.87 14.71
CA PHE A 184 -9.48 15.46 15.96
C PHE A 184 -7.98 15.76 16.01
N HIS A 185 -7.38 16.19 14.89
CA HIS A 185 -5.92 16.38 14.80
C HIS A 185 -5.59 17.62 13.96
N GLN A 186 -5.24 18.72 14.61
CA GLN A 186 -4.88 19.96 13.92
C GLN A 186 -3.50 19.88 13.27
N ARG A 187 -3.29 20.65 12.21
CA ARG A 187 -1.99 20.70 11.50
C ARG A 187 -0.92 21.41 12.36
N PRO A 188 0.36 21.03 12.24
CA PRO A 188 1.44 21.67 12.98
C PRO A 188 1.49 23.20 12.81
N ASN A 189 1.34 23.69 11.57
CA ASN A 189 1.37 25.10 11.25
C ASN A 189 0.17 25.87 11.85
N VAL A 190 -1.00 25.25 11.91
CA VAL A 190 -2.20 25.83 12.56
C VAL A 190 -1.99 25.95 14.07
N VAL A 191 -1.50 24.89 14.71
CA VAL A 191 -1.20 24.91 16.16
C VAL A 191 -0.17 25.97 16.51
N LYS A 192 0.78 26.26 15.61
CA LYS A 192 1.79 27.31 15.78
C LYS A 192 1.28 28.71 15.40
N GLY A 193 0.05 28.85 14.95
CA GLY A 193 -0.51 30.12 14.48
C GLY A 193 0.16 30.69 13.22
N LEU A 194 0.78 29.83 12.42
CA LEU A 194 1.45 30.20 11.17
C LEU A 194 0.52 30.16 9.96
N GLU A 195 -0.60 29.46 10.07
CA GLU A 195 -1.65 29.33 9.05
C GLU A 195 -3.03 29.43 9.70
N ASP A 196 -3.99 30.03 9.00
CA ASP A 196 -5.39 29.98 9.38
C ASP A 196 -6.03 28.66 8.93
N GLU A 197 -6.96 28.14 9.71
CA GLU A 197 -7.81 27.03 9.30
C GLU A 197 -8.72 27.53 8.14
N GLY A 198 -8.32 27.32 6.91
CA GLY A 198 -9.18 27.64 5.76
C GLY A 198 -8.64 28.65 4.76
N SER A 199 -7.33 28.79 4.59
CA SER A 199 -6.77 29.55 3.47
C SER A 199 -7.10 28.84 2.14
N GLY A 200 -8.27 29.21 1.56
CA GLY A 200 -8.83 28.58 0.36
C GLY A 200 -7.90 28.53 -0.84
N GLY A 201 -7.71 27.35 -1.40
CA GLY A 201 -6.96 27.09 -2.62
C GLY A 201 -7.34 25.74 -3.21
N VAL A 202 -6.82 25.42 -4.39
CA VAL A 202 -7.02 24.10 -5.04
C VAL A 202 -6.59 22.94 -4.12
N ASN A 203 -5.66 23.20 -3.21
CA ASN A 203 -5.24 22.26 -2.17
C ASN A 203 -6.34 21.94 -1.15
N ASP A 204 -7.34 22.80 -0.98
CA ASP A 204 -8.41 22.61 0.00
C ASP A 204 -9.41 21.51 -0.41
N LEU A 205 -9.48 21.16 -1.68
CA LEU A 205 -10.35 20.07 -2.14
C LEU A 205 -9.97 18.72 -1.49
N PHE A 206 -8.68 18.56 -1.12
CA PHE A 206 -8.14 17.39 -0.45
C PHE A 206 -7.72 17.68 1.01
N ARG A 207 -7.98 18.89 1.48
CA ARG A 207 -7.67 19.35 2.83
C ARG A 207 -8.85 18.98 3.74
N GLY A 208 -8.77 17.80 4.37
CA GLY A 208 -9.75 17.42 5.38
C GLY A 208 -9.77 18.37 6.59
N ALA A 209 -10.76 18.22 7.45
CA ALA A 209 -10.87 18.94 8.73
C ALA A 209 -9.76 18.56 9.73
N SER A 210 -9.06 17.44 9.47
CA SER A 210 -7.95 16.92 10.27
C SER A 210 -6.66 16.84 9.45
N SER A 211 -5.50 16.97 10.08
CA SER A 211 -4.21 16.67 9.45
C SER A 211 -4.01 15.17 9.21
N PHE A 212 -4.64 14.34 10.03
CA PHE A 212 -4.54 12.88 9.98
C PHE A 212 -5.69 12.24 9.18
N PRO A 213 -5.40 11.26 8.34
CA PRO A 213 -4.09 10.92 7.77
C PRO A 213 -3.76 11.82 6.57
N SER A 214 -2.48 11.85 6.15
CA SER A 214 -2.04 12.70 5.05
C SER A 214 -2.57 12.25 3.68
N GLY A 215 -3.46 13.01 3.06
CA GLY A 215 -3.98 12.73 1.71
C GLY A 215 -2.89 12.74 0.63
N HIS A 216 -1.87 13.61 0.74
CA HIS A 216 -0.76 13.67 -0.20
C HIS A 216 0.07 12.38 -0.29
N MET A 217 0.04 11.57 0.77
CA MET A 217 0.82 10.33 0.83
C MET A 217 0.16 9.14 0.13
N VAL A 218 -1.14 9.21 -0.16
CA VAL A 218 -1.90 8.06 -0.66
C VAL A 218 -1.33 7.52 -1.98
N GLY A 219 -1.21 8.38 -2.99
CA GLY A 219 -0.73 7.95 -4.32
C GLY A 219 0.67 7.34 -4.29
N ALA A 220 1.60 7.97 -3.57
CA ALA A 220 2.97 7.46 -3.43
C ALA A 220 3.02 6.14 -2.65
N SER A 221 2.25 6.02 -1.57
CA SER A 221 2.21 4.81 -0.74
C SER A 221 1.63 3.62 -1.53
N VAL A 222 0.54 3.83 -2.25
CA VAL A 222 -0.06 2.79 -3.11
C VAL A 222 0.93 2.34 -4.19
N LEU A 223 1.57 3.29 -4.89
CA LEU A 223 2.58 2.96 -5.89
C LEU A 223 3.77 2.21 -5.28
N MET A 224 4.21 2.60 -4.09
CA MET A 224 5.28 1.92 -3.37
C MET A 224 4.92 0.45 -3.12
N PHE A 225 3.78 0.16 -2.48
CA PHE A 225 3.39 -1.22 -2.17
C PHE A 225 3.18 -2.07 -3.42
N LYS A 226 2.49 -1.54 -4.44
CA LYS A 226 2.27 -2.26 -5.70
C LYS A 226 3.55 -2.44 -6.51
N SER A 227 4.50 -1.50 -6.45
CA SER A 227 5.82 -1.67 -7.08
C SER A 227 6.60 -2.83 -6.45
N TRP A 228 6.57 -2.97 -5.13
CA TRP A 228 7.14 -4.13 -4.44
C TRP A 228 6.47 -5.43 -4.86
N GLU A 229 5.15 -5.44 -4.93
CA GLU A 229 4.36 -6.62 -5.26
C GLU A 229 4.63 -7.10 -6.69
N TYR A 230 4.53 -6.22 -7.67
CA TYR A 230 4.63 -6.58 -9.09
C TYR A 230 6.06 -6.66 -9.61
N TYR A 231 6.95 -5.80 -9.16
CA TYR A 231 8.30 -5.66 -9.73
C TYR A 231 9.43 -5.97 -8.74
N GLY A 232 9.09 -6.24 -7.48
CA GLY A 232 10.03 -6.57 -6.42
C GLY A 232 10.96 -5.41 -6.06
N TRP A 233 12.16 -5.74 -5.54
CA TRP A 233 13.08 -4.75 -4.99
C TRP A 233 13.57 -3.70 -6.02
N ARG A 234 13.62 -4.06 -7.31
CA ARG A 234 14.12 -3.15 -8.37
C ARG A 234 13.26 -1.90 -8.54
N ALA A 235 11.95 -2.01 -8.41
CA ALA A 235 11.03 -0.88 -8.43
C ALA A 235 10.59 -0.47 -7.02
N GLY A 236 10.52 -1.42 -6.10
CA GLY A 236 10.09 -1.19 -4.73
C GLY A 236 11.02 -0.27 -3.95
N ILE A 237 12.35 -0.46 -4.04
CA ILE A 237 13.32 0.41 -3.34
C ILE A 237 13.23 1.86 -3.83
N PRO A 238 13.33 2.16 -5.14
CA PRO A 238 13.15 3.54 -5.62
C PRO A 238 11.82 4.16 -5.21
N ALA A 239 10.71 3.41 -5.30
CA ALA A 239 9.39 3.88 -4.88
C ALA A 239 9.35 4.18 -3.37
N THR A 240 9.98 3.36 -2.53
CA THR A 240 10.06 3.59 -1.09
C THR A 240 10.86 4.84 -0.77
N ILE A 241 12.00 5.05 -1.43
CA ILE A 241 12.82 6.25 -1.25
C ILE A 241 12.02 7.50 -1.64
N ALA A 242 11.34 7.47 -2.79
CA ALA A 242 10.52 8.59 -3.25
C ALA A 242 9.38 8.89 -2.26
N THR A 243 8.68 7.87 -1.75
CA THR A 243 7.63 7.99 -0.74
C THR A 243 8.17 8.58 0.57
N ALA A 244 9.34 8.13 1.02
CA ALA A 244 9.98 8.64 2.22
C ALA A 244 10.38 10.11 2.09
N LEU A 245 10.98 10.49 0.95
CA LEU A 245 11.35 11.89 0.67
C LEU A 245 10.12 12.80 0.63
N MET A 246 9.03 12.34 0.02
CA MET A 246 7.79 13.07 -0.04
C MET A 246 7.16 13.23 1.36
N GLY A 247 7.10 12.16 2.15
CA GLY A 247 6.63 12.24 3.53
C GLY A 247 7.47 13.18 4.39
N TRP A 248 8.79 13.12 4.24
CA TRP A 248 9.71 14.03 4.93
C TRP A 248 9.45 15.49 4.54
N ALA A 249 9.23 15.77 3.26
CA ALA A 249 8.91 17.10 2.77
C ALA A 249 7.65 17.67 3.45
N ARG A 250 6.60 16.83 3.64
CA ARG A 250 5.34 17.23 4.30
C ARG A 250 5.51 17.50 5.80
N ILE A 251 6.41 16.77 6.47
CA ILE A 251 6.72 17.01 7.88
C ILE A 251 7.57 18.29 8.02
N GLU A 252 8.58 18.44 7.17
CA GLU A 252 9.50 19.59 7.24
C GLU A 252 8.79 20.92 6.89
N SER A 253 7.80 20.91 5.98
CA SER A 253 6.97 22.08 5.68
C SER A 253 6.02 22.47 6.84
N GLY A 254 5.76 21.58 7.78
CA GLY A 254 4.83 21.80 8.89
C GLY A 254 3.37 21.52 8.54
N ASP A 255 3.09 20.90 7.40
CA ASP A 255 1.72 20.56 7.01
C ASP A 255 1.20 19.32 7.71
N HIS A 256 2.10 18.40 8.08
CA HIS A 256 1.77 17.11 8.67
C HIS A 256 2.76 16.73 9.77
N TYR A 257 2.26 15.94 10.73
CA TYR A 257 3.09 15.21 11.68
C TYR A 257 3.59 13.90 11.09
N LEU A 258 4.59 13.30 11.73
CA LEU A 258 5.06 11.96 11.38
C LEU A 258 3.92 10.91 11.44
N THR A 259 3.05 11.03 12.43
CA THR A 259 1.86 10.20 12.63
C THR A 259 0.92 10.23 11.43
N ASP A 260 0.69 11.40 10.83
CA ASP A 260 -0.17 11.57 9.65
C ASP A 260 0.38 10.82 8.43
N ILE A 261 1.71 10.88 8.26
CA ILE A 261 2.43 10.21 7.18
C ILE A 261 2.36 8.69 7.34
N LEU A 262 2.73 8.20 8.53
CA LEU A 262 2.74 6.76 8.81
C LEU A 262 1.32 6.17 8.80
N GLY A 263 0.32 6.91 9.27
CA GLY A 263 -1.08 6.52 9.18
C GLY A 263 -1.54 6.33 7.74
N ALA A 264 -1.23 7.27 6.84
CA ALA A 264 -1.56 7.17 5.44
C ALA A 264 -0.83 6.00 4.74
N VAL A 265 0.46 5.81 5.04
CA VAL A 265 1.24 4.67 4.52
C VAL A 265 0.64 3.34 4.97
N ALA A 266 0.30 3.21 6.25
CA ALA A 266 -0.26 1.98 6.80
C ALA A 266 -1.64 1.64 6.22
N LEU A 267 -2.55 2.62 6.12
CA LEU A 267 -3.87 2.46 5.50
C LEU A 267 -3.73 2.04 4.03
N SER A 268 -2.86 2.71 3.27
CA SER A 268 -2.59 2.35 1.87
C SER A 268 -2.00 0.93 1.73
N GLY A 269 -1.17 0.50 2.69
CA GLY A 269 -0.64 -0.87 2.75
C GLY A 269 -1.72 -1.91 3.02
N ILE A 270 -2.65 -1.63 3.94
CA ILE A 270 -3.79 -2.50 4.25
C ILE A 270 -4.73 -2.59 3.04
N ALA A 271 -5.03 -1.46 2.40
CA ALA A 271 -5.81 -1.41 1.17
C ALA A 271 -5.14 -2.23 0.05
N SER A 272 -3.81 -2.09 -0.12
CA SER A 272 -3.02 -2.87 -1.09
C SER A 272 -3.14 -4.37 -0.86
N LEU A 273 -2.94 -4.85 0.36
CA LEU A 273 -3.10 -6.26 0.71
C LEU A 273 -4.52 -6.77 0.46
N SER A 274 -5.51 -5.94 0.73
CA SER A 274 -6.93 -6.31 0.61
C SER A 274 -7.38 -6.41 -0.85
N THR A 275 -6.93 -5.51 -1.73
CA THR A 275 -7.22 -5.57 -3.16
C THR A 275 -6.49 -6.74 -3.82
N THR A 276 -5.20 -6.94 -3.54
CA THR A 276 -4.43 -8.08 -4.03
C THR A 276 -5.12 -9.41 -3.76
N ARG A 277 -5.59 -9.62 -2.54
CA ARG A 277 -6.31 -10.86 -2.16
C ARG A 277 -7.60 -11.08 -2.96
N LYS A 278 -8.19 -10.05 -3.52
CA LYS A 278 -9.43 -10.11 -4.29
C LYS A 278 -9.21 -10.06 -5.80
N PHE A 279 -7.99 -9.71 -6.26
CA PHE A 279 -7.71 -9.49 -7.67
C PHE A 279 -8.11 -10.68 -8.54
N ASP A 280 -7.62 -11.88 -8.23
CA ASP A 280 -7.94 -13.08 -9.01
C ASP A 280 -9.41 -13.50 -8.91
N ILE A 281 -10.04 -13.30 -7.75
CA ILE A 281 -11.48 -13.58 -7.58
C ILE A 281 -12.31 -12.70 -8.50
N VAL A 282 -12.02 -11.40 -8.53
CA VAL A 282 -12.81 -10.41 -9.29
C VAL A 282 -12.56 -10.53 -10.79
N THR A 283 -11.28 -10.69 -11.19
CA THR A 283 -10.88 -10.65 -12.59
C THR A 283 -10.95 -12.01 -13.28
N LYS A 284 -10.72 -13.09 -12.54
CA LYS A 284 -10.64 -14.47 -13.09
C LYS A 284 -11.71 -15.41 -12.53
N GLY A 285 -12.47 -14.97 -11.52
CA GLY A 285 -13.44 -15.83 -10.84
C GLY A 285 -12.82 -17.01 -10.09
N ILE A 286 -11.54 -16.96 -9.80
CA ILE A 286 -10.80 -18.06 -9.14
C ILE A 286 -10.77 -17.82 -7.63
N PRO A 287 -11.16 -18.79 -6.79
CA PRO A 287 -10.98 -18.72 -5.35
C PRO A 287 -9.49 -18.60 -5.02
N THR A 288 -9.09 -17.55 -4.33
CA THR A 288 -7.72 -17.46 -3.79
C THR A 288 -7.59 -18.40 -2.60
N SER A 289 -6.66 -19.35 -2.67
CA SER A 289 -6.33 -20.27 -1.56
C SER A 289 -5.57 -19.59 -0.41
N HIS A 290 -5.43 -18.28 -0.45
CA HIS A 290 -4.58 -17.52 0.48
C HIS A 290 -5.26 -17.28 1.83
N GLY A 291 -5.43 -18.34 2.59
CA GLY A 291 -5.97 -18.34 3.96
C GLY A 291 -4.90 -18.39 5.06
N GLY A 292 -3.73 -17.81 4.87
CA GLY A 292 -2.73 -17.74 5.93
C GLY A 292 -3.19 -16.87 7.11
N ARG A 293 -3.00 -17.34 8.34
CA ARG A 293 -3.26 -16.56 9.56
C ARG A 293 -2.09 -15.63 9.86
N LEU A 294 -2.37 -14.35 10.02
CA LEU A 294 -1.41 -13.38 10.52
C LEU A 294 -1.49 -13.35 12.05
N ILE A 295 -0.37 -13.64 12.72
CA ILE A 295 -0.25 -13.52 14.17
C ILE A 295 0.57 -12.28 14.46
N VAL A 296 -0.04 -11.32 15.13
CA VAL A 296 0.63 -10.13 15.64
C VAL A 296 0.88 -10.35 17.13
N THR A 297 2.14 -10.45 17.52
CA THR A 297 2.52 -10.69 18.91
C THR A 297 3.31 -9.48 19.42
N PRO A 298 2.82 -8.75 20.42
CA PRO A 298 3.64 -7.76 21.08
C PRO A 298 4.78 -8.46 21.83
N VAL A 299 6.00 -8.03 21.60
CA VAL A 299 7.20 -8.47 22.33
C VAL A 299 7.58 -7.34 23.27
N ILE A 300 7.34 -7.53 24.57
CA ILE A 300 7.64 -6.55 25.60
C ILE A 300 8.89 -7.01 26.33
N GLY A 301 10.02 -6.32 26.11
CA GLY A 301 11.25 -6.47 26.87
C GLY A 301 11.38 -5.40 27.97
N ALA A 302 12.27 -5.59 28.90
CA ALA A 302 12.46 -4.69 30.05
C ALA A 302 12.84 -3.24 29.67
N SER A 303 13.42 -3.04 28.47
CA SER A 303 13.85 -1.72 27.97
C SER A 303 13.41 -1.43 26.52
N ASN A 304 12.82 -2.42 25.82
CA ASN A 304 12.41 -2.29 24.44
C ASN A 304 11.07 -2.98 24.21
N TRP A 305 10.25 -2.38 23.39
CA TRP A 305 9.04 -3.02 22.87
C TRP A 305 9.18 -3.22 21.37
N ALA A 306 8.64 -4.31 20.88
CA ALA A 306 8.60 -4.64 19.45
C ALA A 306 7.26 -5.30 19.13
N VAL A 307 6.86 -5.27 17.88
CA VAL A 307 5.72 -6.03 17.38
C VAL A 307 6.25 -7.07 16.42
N SER A 308 6.04 -8.34 16.77
CA SER A 308 6.32 -9.45 15.85
C SER A 308 5.07 -9.76 15.06
N VAL A 309 5.22 -9.80 13.74
CA VAL A 309 4.13 -10.16 12.82
C VAL A 309 4.53 -11.46 12.13
N THR A 310 3.85 -12.55 12.50
CA THR A 310 4.09 -13.89 11.93
C THR A 310 2.86 -14.34 11.15
N ARG A 311 3.07 -14.77 9.92
CA ARG A 311 2.03 -15.41 9.13
C ARG A 311 2.20 -16.92 9.18
N ILE A 312 1.13 -17.63 9.58
CA ILE A 312 1.05 -19.10 9.50
C ILE A 312 0.17 -19.43 8.28
N PHE A 313 0.72 -20.21 7.39
CA PHE A 313 0.04 -20.68 6.19
C PHE A 313 -0.74 -21.95 6.47
#